data_c5561ec68a0da70f23ff5d94c8df84bb
#
_entry.id   c5561ec68a0da70f23ff5d94c8df84bb
#
_cell.length_a   1.000
_cell.length_b   1.000
_cell.length_c   1.000
_cell.angle_alpha   90.00
_cell.angle_beta   90.00
_cell.angle_gamma   90.00
#
_symmetry.space_group_name_H-M   'P 1'
#
loop_
_entity.id
_entity.type
_entity.pdbx_description
1 polymer ?
#
loop_
_entity_poly.entity_id
_entity_poly.type
_entity_poly.pdbx_seq_one_letter_code
_entity_poly.pdbx_strand_id
1 'polypeptide(L)'
;MALRYLHTMVRVQNLETSIAFYKLLGLKETRRHESEQGRFTLVFLAPEGQEDCPVELTYNWDGDDGLPSDSRHFGHLAYEVDNIYDTCKHLSDNGVVINRPPRDGRMAFVRSPD
;
A
#
# COMPACT_ATOMS: atom_id res chain seq x y z
N MET A 1 -9.45 18.63 -8.90
CA MET A 1 -8.35 17.93 -8.17
C MET A 1 -8.04 16.65 -8.90
N ALA A 2 -6.82 16.52 -9.43
CA ALA A 2 -6.44 15.31 -10.12
C ALA A 2 -6.11 14.21 -9.11
N LEU A 3 -6.58 13.00 -9.37
CA LEU A 3 -6.40 11.84 -8.51
C LEU A 3 -6.00 10.67 -9.38
N ARG A 4 -4.94 9.98 -8.99
CA ARG A 4 -4.49 8.81 -9.71
C ARG A 4 -4.30 7.63 -8.76
N TYR A 5 -4.91 6.50 -9.12
CA TYR A 5 -4.72 5.26 -8.38
C TYR A 5 -3.26 4.79 -8.50
N LEU A 6 -2.66 4.42 -7.39
CA LEU A 6 -1.31 3.87 -7.38
C LEU A 6 -1.31 2.37 -7.12
N HIS A 7 -1.88 1.94 -6.00
CA HIS A 7 -1.89 0.51 -5.67
C HIS A 7 -2.81 0.20 -4.50
N THR A 8 -3.08 -1.08 -4.34
CA THR A 8 -3.70 -1.66 -3.15
C THR A 8 -2.64 -2.50 -2.45
N MET A 9 -2.43 -2.26 -1.17
CA MET A 9 -1.45 -3.00 -0.38
C MET A 9 -2.14 -4.06 0.46
N VAL A 10 -1.58 -5.27 0.41
CA VAL A 10 -1.99 -6.37 1.30
C VAL A 10 -0.76 -6.93 2.00
N ARG A 11 -0.94 -7.36 3.23
CA ARG A 11 0.13 -7.99 4.01
C ARG A 11 0.12 -9.48 3.80
N VAL A 12 1.30 -10.07 3.69
CA VAL A 12 1.45 -11.50 3.45
C VAL A 12 2.37 -12.11 4.50
N GLN A 13 2.09 -13.35 4.90
CA GLN A 13 2.90 -14.06 5.86
C GLN A 13 4.07 -14.80 5.23
N ASN A 14 3.87 -15.27 4.00
CA ASN A 14 4.90 -15.98 3.25
C ASN A 14 4.96 -15.38 1.86
N LEU A 15 6.04 -14.65 1.59
CA LEU A 15 6.17 -13.89 0.37
C LEU A 15 6.17 -14.79 -0.87
N GLU A 16 6.94 -15.87 -0.84
CA GLU A 16 7.08 -16.75 -1.99
C GLU A 16 5.77 -17.45 -2.35
N THR A 17 5.03 -17.90 -1.33
CA THR A 17 3.73 -18.55 -1.55
C THR A 17 2.72 -17.58 -2.15
N SER A 18 2.71 -16.35 -1.66
CA SER A 18 1.79 -15.33 -2.17
C SER A 18 2.15 -14.90 -3.59
N ILE A 19 3.44 -14.71 -3.88
CA ILE A 19 3.89 -14.40 -5.23
C ILE A 19 3.47 -15.52 -6.19
N ALA A 20 3.66 -16.78 -5.80
CA ALA A 20 3.26 -17.92 -6.64
C ALA A 20 1.75 -17.89 -6.93
N PHE A 21 0.94 -17.57 -5.93
CA PHE A 21 -0.50 -17.46 -6.10
C PHE A 21 -0.86 -16.41 -7.15
N TYR A 22 -0.30 -15.21 -7.04
CA TYR A 22 -0.63 -14.12 -7.97
C TYR A 22 -0.10 -14.41 -9.38
N LYS A 23 1.04 -15.11 -9.49
CA LYS A 23 1.57 -15.55 -10.79
C LYS A 23 0.64 -16.55 -11.45
N LEU A 24 0.00 -17.44 -10.68
CA LEU A 24 -0.98 -18.38 -11.22
C LEU A 24 -2.19 -17.64 -11.82
N LEU A 25 -2.56 -16.51 -11.24
CA LEU A 25 -3.63 -15.67 -11.79
C LEU A 25 -3.21 -14.93 -13.07
N GLY A 26 -1.93 -14.84 -13.33
CA GLY A 26 -1.42 -14.14 -14.50
C GLY A 26 -0.71 -12.84 -14.21
N LEU A 27 -0.52 -12.50 -12.93
CA LEU A 27 0.24 -11.30 -12.59
C LEU A 27 1.73 -11.57 -12.72
N LYS A 28 2.48 -10.52 -12.99
CA LYS A 28 3.95 -10.56 -13.07
C LYS A 28 4.53 -9.55 -12.09
N GLU A 29 5.67 -9.90 -11.52
CA GLU A 29 6.40 -8.98 -10.64
C GLU A 29 6.94 -7.83 -11.47
N THR A 30 6.60 -6.59 -11.09
CA THR A 30 7.05 -5.40 -11.81
C THR A 30 8.14 -4.66 -11.06
N ARG A 31 8.15 -4.74 -9.71
CA ARG A 31 9.11 -4.02 -8.91
C ARG A 31 9.22 -4.68 -7.53
N ARG A 32 10.39 -4.57 -6.92
CA ARG A 32 10.64 -5.09 -5.58
C ARG A 32 11.49 -4.08 -4.81
N HIS A 33 11.19 -3.92 -3.52
CA HIS A 33 11.95 -3.04 -2.65
C HIS A 33 12.14 -3.70 -1.29
N GLU A 34 13.38 -3.75 -0.81
CA GLU A 34 13.70 -4.25 0.51
C GLU A 34 14.18 -3.10 1.38
N SER A 35 13.64 -2.97 2.59
CA SER A 35 14.04 -1.96 3.55
C SER A 35 14.68 -2.64 4.75
N GLU A 36 15.99 -2.49 4.88
CA GLU A 36 16.71 -2.96 6.07
C GLU A 36 16.30 -2.18 7.30
N GLN A 37 16.11 -0.89 7.16
CA GLN A 37 15.74 -0.01 8.26
C GLN A 37 14.33 -0.32 8.75
N GLY A 38 13.39 -0.50 7.84
CA GLY A 38 12.00 -0.82 8.18
C GLY A 38 11.74 -2.29 8.40
N ARG A 39 12.68 -3.14 7.99
CA ARG A 39 12.61 -4.60 8.09
C ARG A 39 11.39 -5.17 7.39
N PHE A 40 11.25 -4.81 6.12
CA PHE A 40 10.15 -5.30 5.28
C PHE A 40 10.59 -5.43 3.84
N THR A 41 9.84 -6.22 3.09
CA THR A 41 9.99 -6.37 1.64
C THR A 41 8.66 -6.03 0.99
N LEU A 42 8.72 -5.21 -0.06
CA LEU A 42 7.58 -4.87 -0.89
C LEU A 42 7.76 -5.51 -2.26
N VAL A 43 6.70 -6.15 -2.77
CA VAL A 43 6.71 -6.73 -4.11
C VAL A 43 5.46 -6.25 -4.83
N PHE A 44 5.66 -5.62 -5.98
CA PHE A 44 4.57 -5.11 -6.81
C PHE A 44 4.31 -6.07 -7.95
N LEU A 45 3.05 -6.46 -8.14
CA LEU A 45 2.64 -7.40 -9.19
C LEU A 45 1.46 -6.81 -9.95
N ALA A 46 1.45 -7.02 -11.26
CA ALA A 46 0.34 -6.55 -12.10
C ALA A 46 0.19 -7.46 -13.31
N PRO A 47 -1.02 -7.51 -13.90
CA PRO A 47 -1.19 -8.19 -15.18
C PRO A 47 -0.42 -7.46 -16.27
N GLU A 48 0.03 -8.19 -17.29
CA GLU A 48 0.72 -7.60 -18.43
C GLU A 48 -0.21 -6.58 -19.10
N GLY A 49 0.32 -5.39 -19.39
CA GLY A 49 -0.45 -4.30 -19.96
C GLY A 49 -1.22 -3.48 -18.95
N GLN A 50 -1.18 -3.86 -17.67
CA GLN A 50 -1.89 -3.16 -16.60
C GLN A 50 -0.94 -2.79 -15.46
N GLU A 51 0.28 -2.43 -15.81
CA GLU A 51 1.33 -2.13 -14.83
C GLU A 51 1.01 -0.90 -13.97
N ASP A 52 0.04 -0.11 -14.37
CA ASP A 52 -0.44 1.04 -13.59
C ASP A 52 -1.54 0.66 -12.57
N CYS A 53 -1.90 -0.63 -12.49
CA CYS A 53 -2.89 -1.12 -11.52
C CYS A 53 -2.31 -2.27 -10.68
N PRO A 54 -1.21 -2.05 -9.95
CA PRO A 54 -0.56 -3.13 -9.23
C PRO A 54 -1.18 -3.43 -7.89
N VAL A 55 -0.95 -4.65 -7.40
CA VAL A 55 -1.09 -4.97 -6.00
C VAL A 55 0.31 -4.92 -5.37
N GLU A 56 0.41 -4.35 -4.16
CA GLU A 56 1.65 -4.29 -3.40
C GLU A 56 1.58 -5.32 -2.27
N LEU A 57 2.45 -6.32 -2.32
CA LEU A 57 2.58 -7.28 -1.23
C LEU A 57 3.60 -6.73 -0.24
N THR A 58 3.22 -6.68 1.03
CA THR A 58 4.12 -6.27 2.11
C THR A 58 4.41 -7.48 2.99
N TYR A 59 5.68 -7.84 3.08
CA TYR A 59 6.16 -8.88 3.98
C TYR A 59 6.99 -8.24 5.08
N ASN A 60 6.48 -8.29 6.31
CA ASN A 60 7.19 -7.77 7.48
C ASN A 60 8.07 -8.89 8.05
N TRP A 61 9.39 -8.66 8.08
CA TRP A 61 10.36 -9.68 8.46
C TRP A 61 10.16 -10.20 9.88
N ASP A 62 9.72 -9.32 10.78
CA ASP A 62 9.56 -9.66 12.20
C ASP A 62 8.11 -10.00 12.59
N GLY A 63 7.23 -10.15 11.59
CA GLY A 63 5.83 -10.45 11.82
C GLY A 63 4.95 -9.22 11.95
N ASP A 64 3.68 -9.42 12.21
CA ASP A 64 2.64 -8.38 12.20
C ASP A 64 2.09 -8.11 13.60
N ASP A 65 2.94 -7.81 14.56
CA ASP A 65 2.56 -7.36 15.91
C ASP A 65 1.64 -8.33 16.65
N GLY A 66 1.69 -9.62 16.29
CA GLY A 66 0.89 -10.65 16.95
C GLY A 66 -0.59 -10.64 16.62
N LEU A 67 -1.02 -9.79 15.70
CA LEU A 67 -2.42 -9.80 15.26
C LEU A 67 -2.69 -11.00 14.35
N PRO A 68 -3.91 -11.55 14.38
CA PRO A 68 -4.27 -12.65 13.48
C PRO A 68 -4.10 -12.24 12.02
N SER A 69 -3.65 -13.18 11.19
CA SER A 69 -3.40 -12.89 9.77
C SER A 69 -4.66 -12.46 9.03
N ASP A 70 -5.82 -12.98 9.41
CA ASP A 70 -7.08 -12.63 8.78
C ASP A 70 -7.52 -11.20 9.06
N SER A 71 -7.02 -10.59 10.14
CA SER A 71 -7.32 -9.18 10.46
C SER A 71 -6.23 -8.24 9.99
N ARG A 72 -5.13 -8.75 9.41
CA ARG A 72 -4.00 -7.92 8.96
C ARG A 72 -3.79 -7.93 7.46
N HIS A 73 -4.55 -8.72 6.72
CA HIS A 73 -4.32 -8.90 5.29
C HIS A 73 -4.43 -7.58 4.53
N PHE A 74 -5.57 -6.90 4.62
CA PHE A 74 -5.75 -5.62 3.94
C PHE A 74 -4.89 -4.54 4.59
N GLY A 75 -4.18 -3.75 3.78
CA GLY A 75 -3.34 -2.66 4.25
C GLY A 75 -3.92 -1.30 3.93
N HIS A 76 -3.83 -0.89 2.68
CA HIS A 76 -4.30 0.44 2.28
C HIS A 76 -4.51 0.53 0.78
N LEU A 77 -5.24 1.56 0.37
CA LEU A 77 -5.31 2.02 -1.01
C LEU A 77 -4.44 3.27 -1.11
N ALA A 78 -3.69 3.40 -2.20
CA ALA A 78 -2.83 4.57 -2.40
C ALA A 78 -3.24 5.34 -3.65
N TYR A 79 -3.28 6.64 -3.51
CA TYR A 79 -3.60 7.57 -4.60
C TYR A 79 -2.58 8.68 -4.66
N GLU A 80 -2.24 9.10 -5.86
CA GLU A 80 -1.42 10.27 -6.08
C GLU A 80 -2.31 11.50 -6.22
N VAL A 81 -1.92 12.60 -5.62
CA VAL A 81 -2.65 13.88 -5.69
C VAL A 81 -1.71 14.98 -6.16
N ASP A 82 -2.29 16.08 -6.66
CA ASP A 82 -1.51 17.21 -7.16
C ASP A 82 -0.74 17.92 -6.04
N ASN A 83 -1.41 18.15 -4.92
CA ASN A 83 -0.81 18.86 -3.78
C ASN A 83 -1.30 18.22 -2.50
N ILE A 84 -0.39 17.50 -1.84
CA ILE A 84 -0.76 16.71 -0.67
C ILE A 84 -1.20 17.58 0.52
N TYR A 85 -0.64 18.78 0.64
CA TYR A 85 -1.02 19.70 1.73
C TYR A 85 -2.43 20.21 1.55
N ASP A 86 -2.79 20.62 0.32
CA ASP A 86 -4.14 21.08 0.00
C ASP A 86 -5.15 19.95 0.16
N THR A 87 -4.81 18.75 -0.27
CA THR A 87 -5.69 17.59 -0.14
C THR A 87 -5.92 17.24 1.32
N CYS A 88 -4.88 17.23 2.15
CA CYS A 88 -5.01 16.95 3.57
C CYS A 88 -5.86 18.02 4.27
N LYS A 89 -5.68 19.28 3.91
CA LYS A 89 -6.50 20.36 4.47
C LYS A 89 -7.97 20.17 4.11
N HIS A 90 -8.24 19.88 2.83
CA HIS A 90 -9.60 19.62 2.37
C HIS A 90 -10.25 18.47 3.14
N LEU A 91 -9.53 17.39 3.30
CA LEU A 91 -10.04 16.22 4.03
C LEU A 91 -10.27 16.54 5.50
N SER A 92 -9.32 17.19 6.14
CA SER A 92 -9.43 17.57 7.55
C SER A 92 -10.60 18.53 7.79
N ASP A 93 -10.79 19.51 6.88
CA ASP A 93 -11.92 20.44 6.96
C ASP A 93 -13.27 19.73 6.84
N ASN A 94 -13.28 18.54 6.26
CA ASN A 94 -14.48 17.73 6.10
C ASN A 94 -14.54 16.56 7.08
N GLY A 95 -13.79 16.62 8.17
CA GLY A 95 -13.91 15.66 9.26
C GLY A 95 -13.13 14.36 9.10
N VAL A 96 -12.27 14.25 8.10
CA VAL A 96 -11.44 13.07 7.90
C VAL A 96 -10.23 13.13 8.83
N VAL A 97 -9.94 12.01 9.50
CA VAL A 97 -8.78 11.91 10.39
C VAL A 97 -7.51 11.74 9.59
N ILE A 98 -6.54 12.62 9.79
CA ILE A 98 -5.21 12.50 9.21
C ILE A 98 -4.36 11.70 10.19
N ASN A 99 -4.14 10.42 9.88
CA ASN A 99 -3.42 9.51 10.77
C ASN A 99 -1.91 9.82 10.79
N ARG A 100 -1.33 10.13 9.63
CA ARG A 100 0.05 10.60 9.50
C ARG A 100 0.09 11.78 8.57
N PRO A 101 0.42 12.99 9.06
CA PRO A 101 0.49 14.17 8.21
C PRO A 101 1.67 14.13 7.25
N PRO A 102 1.61 14.92 6.16
CA PRO A 102 2.63 14.88 5.10
C PRO A 102 3.91 15.63 5.51
N ARG A 103 4.74 15.03 6.37
CA ARG A 103 5.94 15.66 6.93
C ARG A 103 6.98 16.04 5.88
N ASP A 104 7.13 15.18 4.86
CA ASP A 104 8.15 15.36 3.82
C ASP A 104 7.54 15.77 2.48
N GLY A 105 6.22 16.06 2.45
CA GLY A 105 5.50 16.41 1.24
C GLY A 105 5.24 15.24 0.30
N ARG A 106 5.57 14.02 0.70
CA ARG A 106 5.45 12.84 -0.17
C ARG A 106 4.25 11.97 0.16
N MET A 107 4.04 11.68 1.44
CA MET A 107 3.00 10.75 1.86
C MET A 107 2.24 11.28 3.05
N ALA A 108 0.95 10.96 3.08
CA ALA A 108 0.10 11.16 4.24
C ALA A 108 -0.80 9.94 4.35
N PHE A 109 -1.22 9.62 5.56
CA PHE A 109 -2.14 8.51 5.80
C PHE A 109 -3.40 9.05 6.45
N VAL A 110 -4.54 8.66 5.89
CA VAL A 110 -5.85 9.08 6.39
C VAL A 110 -6.69 7.84 6.67
N ARG A 111 -7.73 8.00 7.45
CA ARG A 111 -8.63 6.90 7.81
C ARG A 111 -9.97 7.04 7.10
N SER A 112 -10.44 5.93 6.53
CA SER A 112 -11.80 5.83 6.05
C SER A 112 -12.75 5.71 7.24
N PRO A 113 -14.07 5.78 7.03
CA PRO A 113 -15.02 5.58 8.12
C PRO A 113 -14.92 4.21 8.81
N ASP A 114 -14.45 3.19 8.09
CA ASP A 114 -14.35 1.82 8.62
C ASP A 114 -13.00 1.54 9.25
#